data_698b1ad59b842cec8402a16b66eb26cc
#
_entry.id   698b1ad59b842cec8402a16b66eb26cc
#
_cell.length_a   1.000
_cell.length_b   1.000
_cell.length_c   1.000
_cell.angle_alpha   90.00
_cell.angle_beta   90.00
_cell.angle_gamma   90.00
#
_symmetry.space_group_name_H-M   'P 1'
#
loop_
_entity.id
_entity.type
_entity.pdbx_description
1 polymer ?
#
loop_
_entity_poly.entity_id
_entity_poly.type
_entity_poly.pdbx_seq_one_letter_code
_entity_poly.pdbx_strand_id
1 'polypeptide(L)'
;GLTQATRVAILNANYIAKRLEGAFDVLYKGPTGRVAHECIIDTRPFADSAHVSVDDIAKRLIDCGFHAPTMSFPIAGTLMIEPTESENKAELDRFCDAMLGIRAEIAEIENGTAHPKNNPLMNAPHTMEDLVKDWDRPYSREVGCFPAGAFRVDKYWPSVNRVDNVWGDRNLTCTCPPMDTYSEAAE
;
A
#
# COMPACT_ATOMS: atom_id res chain seq x y z
N GLY A 1 21.44 -11.96 -19.44
CA GLY A 1 20.11 -12.28 -19.72
C GLY A 1 19.25 -12.78 -18.55
N LEU A 2 18.41 -13.77 -18.78
CA LEU A 2 17.36 -14.24 -17.85
C LEU A 2 17.91 -14.64 -16.47
N THR A 3 19.03 -15.36 -16.42
CA THR A 3 19.68 -15.74 -15.14
C THR A 3 20.06 -14.52 -14.30
N GLN A 4 20.54 -13.46 -14.95
CA GLN A 4 20.90 -12.23 -14.22
C GLN A 4 19.65 -11.50 -13.71
N ALA A 5 18.60 -11.41 -14.51
CA ALA A 5 17.32 -10.83 -14.07
C ALA A 5 16.79 -11.57 -12.82
N THR A 6 16.74 -12.92 -12.85
CA THR A 6 16.32 -13.71 -11.68
C THR A 6 17.19 -13.45 -10.44
N ARG A 7 18.52 -13.35 -10.60
CA ARG A 7 19.42 -13.05 -9.48
C ARG A 7 19.13 -11.67 -8.86
N VAL A 8 18.88 -10.67 -9.68
CA VAL A 8 18.55 -9.32 -9.22
C VAL A 8 17.19 -9.31 -8.53
N ALA A 9 16.17 -9.97 -9.07
CA ALA A 9 14.85 -10.07 -8.44
C ALA A 9 14.94 -10.68 -7.03
N ILE A 10 15.68 -11.80 -6.89
CA ILE A 10 15.90 -12.44 -5.58
C ILE A 10 16.68 -11.50 -4.63
N LEU A 11 17.70 -10.81 -5.13
CA LEU A 11 18.47 -9.84 -4.34
C LEU A 11 17.57 -8.70 -3.84
N ASN A 12 16.74 -8.11 -4.71
CA ASN A 12 15.85 -7.02 -4.38
C ASN A 12 14.82 -7.41 -3.32
N ALA A 13 14.17 -8.58 -3.45
CA ALA A 13 13.22 -9.07 -2.46
C ALA A 13 13.89 -9.30 -1.08
N ASN A 14 15.09 -9.88 -1.07
CA ASN A 14 15.85 -10.08 0.17
C ASN A 14 16.36 -8.75 0.77
N TYR A 15 16.67 -7.76 -0.06
CA TYR A 15 17.02 -6.43 0.41
C TYR A 15 15.85 -5.79 1.16
N ILE A 16 14.65 -5.79 0.58
CA ILE A 16 13.44 -5.27 1.24
C ILE A 16 13.17 -6.05 2.54
N ALA A 17 13.16 -7.38 2.49
CA ALA A 17 12.92 -8.22 3.66
C ALA A 17 13.89 -7.89 4.81
N LYS A 18 15.17 -7.64 4.49
CA LYS A 18 16.19 -7.26 5.48
C LYS A 18 16.00 -5.84 6.02
N ARG A 19 15.63 -4.88 5.16
CA ARG A 19 15.38 -3.50 5.57
C ARG A 19 14.17 -3.36 6.50
N LEU A 20 13.15 -4.22 6.32
CA LEU A 20 11.93 -4.21 7.12
C LEU A 20 12.01 -5.09 8.37
N GLU A 21 13.10 -5.83 8.56
CA GLU A 21 13.30 -6.71 9.71
C GLU A 21 13.22 -5.94 11.04
N GLY A 22 12.44 -6.46 11.99
CA GLY A 22 12.18 -5.83 13.27
C GLY A 22 11.02 -4.81 13.27
N ALA A 23 10.62 -4.32 12.10
CA ALA A 23 9.43 -3.47 11.93
C ALA A 23 8.21 -4.28 11.47
N PHE A 24 8.45 -5.29 10.65
CA PHE A 24 7.45 -6.21 10.13
C PHE A 24 7.99 -7.65 10.12
N ASP A 25 7.11 -8.60 10.41
CA ASP A 25 7.44 -10.01 10.26
C ASP A 25 7.36 -10.45 8.80
N VAL A 26 8.39 -11.17 8.36
CA VAL A 26 8.45 -11.78 7.03
C VAL A 26 8.13 -13.26 7.15
N LEU A 27 7.05 -13.69 6.53
CA LEU A 27 6.63 -15.09 6.49
C LEU A 27 7.38 -15.89 5.41
N TYR A 28 7.36 -17.21 5.55
CA TYR A 28 7.87 -18.16 4.53
C TYR A 28 9.33 -17.93 4.13
N LYS A 29 10.19 -17.74 5.11
CA LYS A 29 11.64 -17.77 4.87
C LYS A 29 12.16 -19.20 4.70
N GLY A 30 13.12 -19.36 3.80
CA GLY A 30 13.84 -20.63 3.66
C GLY A 30 14.77 -20.93 4.85
N PRO A 31 15.43 -22.08 4.86
CA PRO A 31 16.32 -22.52 5.97
C PRO A 31 17.44 -21.53 6.30
N THR A 32 17.85 -20.70 5.34
CA THR A 32 18.88 -19.67 5.51
C THR A 32 18.32 -18.32 5.96
N GLY A 33 17.03 -18.22 6.28
CA GLY A 33 16.35 -16.97 6.64
C GLY A 33 16.07 -16.04 5.46
N ARG A 34 16.21 -16.52 4.22
CA ARG A 34 16.02 -15.75 2.98
C ARG A 34 14.70 -16.08 2.31
N VAL A 35 14.23 -15.12 1.50
CA VAL A 35 13.07 -15.26 0.63
C VAL A 35 13.50 -15.51 -0.83
N ALA A 36 12.55 -15.85 -1.70
CA ALA A 36 12.76 -16.00 -3.13
C ALA A 36 12.73 -14.61 -3.84
N HIS A 37 11.97 -14.49 -4.92
CA HIS A 37 11.81 -13.23 -5.67
C HIS A 37 10.75 -12.30 -5.09
N GLU A 38 10.02 -12.75 -4.08
CA GLU A 38 9.00 -12.01 -3.36
C GLU A 38 9.15 -12.22 -1.85
N CYS A 39 8.59 -11.34 -1.05
CA CYS A 39 8.48 -11.52 0.40
C CYS A 39 7.05 -11.25 0.87
N ILE A 40 6.60 -12.06 1.82
CA ILE A 40 5.27 -11.95 2.41
C ILE A 40 5.40 -11.26 3.76
N ILE A 41 4.84 -10.07 3.87
CA ILE A 41 4.84 -9.26 5.10
C ILE A 41 3.56 -9.51 5.87
N ASP A 42 3.68 -9.88 7.14
CA ASP A 42 2.54 -10.06 8.04
C ASP A 42 2.09 -8.72 8.64
N THR A 43 0.86 -8.32 8.36
CA THR A 43 0.27 -7.10 8.93
C THR A 43 -0.83 -7.39 9.95
N ARG A 44 -1.17 -8.66 10.19
CA ARG A 44 -2.24 -9.08 11.10
C ARG A 44 -2.08 -8.60 12.53
N PRO A 45 -0.85 -8.56 13.13
CA PRO A 45 -0.69 -8.02 14.48
C PRO A 45 -1.20 -6.60 14.65
N PHE A 46 -1.16 -5.78 13.60
CA PHE A 46 -1.60 -4.37 13.65
C PHE A 46 -3.13 -4.21 13.65
N ALA A 47 -3.86 -5.21 13.17
CA ALA A 47 -5.31 -5.24 13.31
C ALA A 47 -5.73 -5.39 14.78
N ASP A 48 -4.97 -6.15 15.57
CA ASP A 48 -5.23 -6.35 16.99
C ASP A 48 -4.72 -5.18 17.84
N SER A 49 -3.52 -4.66 17.55
CA SER A 49 -2.87 -3.63 18.38
C SER A 49 -3.34 -2.20 18.09
N ALA A 50 -3.69 -1.90 16.84
CA ALA A 50 -4.01 -0.54 16.37
C ALA A 50 -5.31 -0.45 15.55
N HIS A 51 -6.02 -1.54 15.32
CA HIS A 51 -7.17 -1.64 14.41
C HIS A 51 -6.82 -1.24 12.96
N VAL A 52 -5.56 -1.38 12.57
CA VAL A 52 -5.07 -1.07 11.22
C VAL A 52 -5.11 -2.33 10.37
N SER A 53 -5.88 -2.29 9.30
CA SER A 53 -5.99 -3.39 8.34
C SER A 53 -4.89 -3.36 7.28
N VAL A 54 -4.71 -4.45 6.56
CA VAL A 54 -3.83 -4.49 5.37
C VAL A 54 -4.27 -3.48 4.30
N ASP A 55 -5.57 -3.23 4.18
CA ASP A 55 -6.14 -2.24 3.25
C ASP A 55 -5.73 -0.81 3.63
N ASP A 56 -5.68 -0.48 4.93
CA ASP A 56 -5.22 0.82 5.40
C ASP A 56 -3.75 1.07 5.04
N ILE A 57 -2.90 0.06 5.23
CA ILE A 57 -1.49 0.11 4.85
C ILE A 57 -1.33 0.27 3.33
N ALA A 58 -2.08 -0.51 2.55
CA ALA A 58 -2.06 -0.43 1.09
C ALA A 58 -2.50 0.95 0.58
N LYS A 59 -3.56 1.50 1.13
CA LYS A 59 -4.04 2.86 0.79
C LYS A 59 -3.05 3.95 1.22
N ARG A 60 -2.35 3.76 2.33
CA ARG A 60 -1.30 4.69 2.75
C ARG A 60 -0.08 4.64 1.84
N LEU A 61 0.27 3.49 1.27
CA LEU A 61 1.31 3.37 0.24
C LEU A 61 0.95 4.14 -1.04
N ILE A 62 -0.34 4.26 -1.38
CA ILE A 62 -0.79 5.11 -2.50
C ILE A 62 -0.44 6.58 -2.25
N ASP A 63 -0.53 7.07 -1.00
CA ASP A 63 -0.08 8.43 -0.64
C ASP A 63 1.43 8.62 -0.84
N CYS A 64 2.21 7.55 -0.73
CA CYS A 64 3.64 7.57 -1.03
C CYS A 64 3.94 7.46 -2.53
N GLY A 65 2.92 7.32 -3.38
CA GLY A 65 3.05 7.19 -4.83
C GLY A 65 3.40 5.78 -5.29
N PHE A 66 3.05 4.75 -4.49
CA PHE A 66 3.20 3.35 -4.88
C PHE A 66 1.87 2.77 -5.31
N HIS A 67 1.91 1.92 -6.34
CA HIS A 67 0.88 0.91 -6.52
C HIS A 67 1.07 -0.14 -5.43
N ALA A 68 0.09 -0.28 -4.54
CA ALA A 68 0.24 -1.15 -3.38
C ALA A 68 0.49 -2.61 -3.79
N PRO A 69 1.31 -3.35 -3.03
CA PRO A 69 1.52 -4.77 -3.25
C PRO A 69 0.22 -5.58 -3.16
N THR A 70 0.21 -6.78 -3.72
CA THR A 70 -0.92 -7.71 -3.63
C THR A 70 -1.29 -7.95 -2.17
N MET A 71 -2.55 -7.66 -1.83
CA MET A 71 -3.09 -7.81 -0.48
C MET A 71 -3.69 -9.20 -0.27
N SER A 72 -3.55 -9.69 0.97
CA SER A 72 -4.25 -10.89 1.45
C SER A 72 -3.97 -12.14 0.60
N PHE A 73 -2.75 -12.26 0.12
CA PHE A 73 -2.26 -13.44 -0.58
C PHE A 73 -0.81 -13.76 -0.14
N PRO A 74 -0.49 -15.03 0.13
CA PRO A 74 -1.35 -16.24 0.11
C PRO A 74 -2.26 -16.36 1.34
N ILE A 75 -2.13 -15.49 2.33
CA ILE A 75 -2.92 -15.49 3.57
C ILE A 75 -3.60 -14.12 3.73
N ALA A 76 -4.84 -14.13 4.22
CA ALA A 76 -5.56 -12.90 4.57
C ALA A 76 -4.75 -12.03 5.56
N GLY A 77 -4.71 -10.73 5.35
CA GLY A 77 -3.99 -9.79 6.19
C GLY A 77 -2.47 -9.78 5.99
N THR A 78 -1.99 -10.11 4.79
CA THR A 78 -0.59 -10.01 4.39
C THR A 78 -0.41 -9.14 3.16
N LEU A 79 0.82 -8.68 2.93
CA LEU A 79 1.25 -8.02 1.69
C LEU A 79 2.31 -8.87 1.01
N MET A 80 2.11 -9.18 -0.27
CA MET A 80 3.10 -9.85 -1.11
C MET A 80 3.88 -8.80 -1.91
N ILE A 81 5.14 -8.61 -1.55
CA ILE A 81 6.02 -7.61 -2.15
C ILE A 81 6.93 -8.29 -3.15
N GLU A 82 6.78 -7.92 -4.42
CA GLU A 82 7.57 -8.44 -5.53
C GLU A 82 8.22 -7.27 -6.30
N PRO A 83 9.47 -6.89 -5.95
CA PRO A 83 10.15 -5.75 -6.57
C PRO A 83 10.63 -6.04 -7.99
N THR A 84 10.69 -7.29 -8.39
CA THR A 84 11.30 -7.79 -9.63
C THR A 84 12.78 -7.40 -9.79
N GLU A 85 13.32 -7.51 -10.99
CA GLU A 85 14.65 -6.99 -11.36
C GLU A 85 14.60 -5.54 -11.84
N SER A 86 13.39 -5.01 -12.06
CA SER A 86 13.19 -3.72 -12.73
C SER A 86 13.42 -2.53 -11.79
N GLU A 87 13.20 -2.71 -10.50
CA GLU A 87 13.33 -1.64 -9.53
C GLU A 87 14.79 -1.35 -9.19
N ASN A 88 15.17 -0.09 -9.25
CA ASN A 88 16.49 0.35 -8.84
C ASN A 88 16.59 0.50 -7.32
N LYS A 89 17.83 0.55 -6.80
CA LYS A 89 18.07 0.65 -5.35
C LYS A 89 17.40 1.85 -4.70
N ALA A 90 17.37 3.00 -5.36
CA ALA A 90 16.77 4.22 -4.80
C ALA A 90 15.25 4.04 -4.60
N GLU A 91 14.58 3.35 -5.52
CA GLU A 91 13.17 3.03 -5.40
C GLU A 91 12.90 1.98 -4.32
N LEU A 92 13.76 0.97 -4.18
CA LEU A 92 13.69 0.01 -3.06
C LEU A 92 13.87 0.71 -1.71
N ASP A 93 14.82 1.66 -1.62
CA ASP A 93 15.03 2.46 -0.41
C ASP A 93 13.77 3.29 -0.09
N ARG A 94 13.24 3.99 -1.07
CA ARG A 94 12.02 4.80 -0.94
C ARG A 94 10.83 3.98 -0.47
N PHE A 95 10.66 2.77 -1.02
CA PHE A 95 9.61 1.84 -0.59
C PHE A 95 9.80 1.40 0.87
N CYS A 96 11.02 1.04 1.25
CA CYS A 96 11.32 0.68 2.63
C CYS A 96 11.09 1.85 3.59
N ASP A 97 11.47 3.06 3.21
CA ASP A 97 11.25 4.27 4.02
C ASP A 97 9.75 4.57 4.19
N ALA A 98 8.94 4.35 3.13
CA ALA A 98 7.48 4.45 3.20
C ALA A 98 6.89 3.42 4.17
N MET A 99 7.28 2.15 4.08
CA MET A 99 6.84 1.10 4.99
C MET A 99 7.23 1.37 6.44
N LEU A 100 8.46 1.82 6.68
CA LEU A 100 8.93 2.18 8.02
C LEU A 100 8.20 3.42 8.57
N GLY A 101 7.88 4.39 7.71
CA GLY A 101 7.03 5.53 8.05
C GLY A 101 5.62 5.10 8.47
N ILE A 102 5.01 4.19 7.69
CA ILE A 102 3.71 3.59 8.02
C ILE A 102 3.78 2.84 9.37
N ARG A 103 4.85 2.10 9.64
CA ARG A 103 5.03 1.43 10.94
C ARG A 103 5.15 2.43 12.10
N ALA A 104 5.77 3.58 11.86
CA ALA A 104 5.82 4.66 12.86
C ALA A 104 4.42 5.26 13.10
N GLU A 105 3.63 5.51 12.06
CA GLU A 105 2.24 5.97 12.19
C GLU A 105 1.37 4.95 12.96
N ILE A 106 1.58 3.65 12.74
CA ILE A 106 0.91 2.58 13.52
C ILE A 106 1.31 2.67 15.00
N ALA A 107 2.61 2.88 15.29
CA ALA A 107 3.09 3.02 16.66
C ALA A 107 2.49 4.24 17.39
N GLU A 108 2.20 5.32 16.67
CA GLU A 108 1.50 6.48 17.23
C GLU A 108 0.07 6.14 17.66
N ILE A 109 -0.60 5.24 16.94
CA ILE A 109 -1.93 4.75 17.34
C ILE A 109 -1.80 3.81 18.55
N GLU A 110 -0.84 2.88 18.53
CA GLU A 110 -0.59 1.91 19.61
C GLU A 110 -0.29 2.59 20.94
N ASN A 111 0.45 3.70 20.93
CA ASN A 111 0.81 4.45 22.14
C ASN A 111 -0.18 5.58 22.51
N GLY A 112 -1.25 5.79 21.72
CA GLY A 112 -2.31 6.75 21.98
C GLY A 112 -1.97 8.21 21.61
N THR A 113 -0.88 8.47 20.88
CA THR A 113 -0.54 9.83 20.40
C THR A 113 -1.32 10.21 19.14
N ALA A 114 -1.73 9.23 18.33
CA ALA A 114 -2.63 9.44 17.21
C ALA A 114 -4.06 8.99 17.54
N HIS A 115 -5.05 9.66 16.93
CA HIS A 115 -6.45 9.28 17.12
C HIS A 115 -6.75 7.91 16.48
N PRO A 116 -7.38 6.96 17.19
CA PRO A 116 -7.50 5.57 16.72
C PRO A 116 -8.34 5.40 15.46
N LYS A 117 -9.28 6.32 15.16
CA LYS A 117 -10.19 6.24 14.01
C LYS A 117 -10.08 7.40 13.03
N ASN A 118 -9.34 8.46 13.37
CA ASN A 118 -9.16 9.63 12.53
C ASN A 118 -7.67 9.97 12.48
N ASN A 119 -6.94 9.26 11.65
CA ASN A 119 -5.49 9.32 11.51
C ASN A 119 -5.10 9.16 10.02
N PRO A 120 -3.86 9.40 9.64
CA PRO A 120 -3.43 9.32 8.23
C PRO A 120 -3.71 7.98 7.56
N LEU A 121 -3.58 6.86 8.27
CA LEU A 121 -3.82 5.51 7.73
C LEU A 121 -5.30 5.28 7.41
N MET A 122 -6.18 5.62 8.35
CA MET A 122 -7.63 5.44 8.19
C MET A 122 -8.24 6.38 7.14
N ASN A 123 -7.60 7.53 6.89
CA ASN A 123 -8.08 8.52 5.93
C ASN A 123 -7.38 8.45 4.56
N ALA A 124 -6.37 7.61 4.42
CA ALA A 124 -5.67 7.41 3.15
C ALA A 124 -6.59 6.78 2.08
N PRO A 125 -6.37 7.09 0.80
CA PRO A 125 -5.37 8.02 0.29
C PRO A 125 -5.85 9.48 0.31
N HIS A 126 -4.89 10.42 0.33
CA HIS A 126 -5.12 11.86 0.33
C HIS A 126 -4.91 12.43 -1.07
N THR A 127 -5.91 13.09 -1.61
CA THR A 127 -5.86 13.67 -2.96
C THR A 127 -5.28 15.09 -2.95
N MET A 128 -4.98 15.62 -4.14
CA MET A 128 -4.63 17.03 -4.29
C MET A 128 -5.77 17.95 -3.83
N GLU A 129 -7.02 17.52 -3.97
CA GLU A 129 -8.18 18.27 -3.52
C GLU A 129 -8.19 18.41 -2.00
N ASP A 130 -7.80 17.36 -1.25
CA ASP A 130 -7.64 17.45 0.21
C ASP A 130 -6.58 18.50 0.62
N LEU A 131 -5.51 18.62 -0.16
CA LEU A 131 -4.47 19.62 0.12
C LEU A 131 -4.98 21.06 0.07
N VAL A 132 -5.93 21.35 -0.83
CA VAL A 132 -6.41 22.73 -1.09
C VAL A 132 -7.75 23.07 -0.41
N LYS A 133 -8.53 22.06 0.00
CA LYS A 133 -9.78 22.27 0.77
C LYS A 133 -9.52 22.62 2.23
N ASP A 134 -10.59 22.95 2.95
CA ASP A 134 -10.54 23.07 4.41
C ASP A 134 -10.08 21.75 5.04
N TRP A 135 -9.28 21.86 6.11
CA TRP A 135 -8.68 20.73 6.79
C TRP A 135 -9.20 20.63 8.21
N ASP A 136 -10.01 19.64 8.47
CA ASP A 136 -10.67 19.37 9.76
C ASP A 136 -10.10 18.12 10.49
N ARG A 137 -8.97 17.58 9.99
CA ARG A 137 -8.34 16.37 10.52
C ARG A 137 -7.39 16.69 11.68
N PRO A 138 -7.22 15.79 12.67
CA PRO A 138 -6.37 16.04 13.85
C PRO A 138 -4.86 15.94 13.58
N TYR A 139 -4.44 15.84 12.34
CA TYR A 139 -3.06 15.87 11.88
C TYR A 139 -2.88 16.90 10.77
N SER A 140 -1.63 17.30 10.49
CA SER A 140 -1.36 18.34 9.51
C SER A 140 -1.54 17.86 8.05
N ARG A 141 -1.79 18.80 7.13
CA ARG A 141 -1.76 18.52 5.68
C ARG A 141 -0.45 17.90 5.23
N GLU A 142 0.67 18.32 5.83
CA GLU A 142 1.99 17.79 5.53
C GLU A 142 2.06 16.29 5.86
N VAL A 143 1.63 15.90 7.06
CA VAL A 143 1.56 14.50 7.48
C VAL A 143 0.64 13.69 6.57
N GLY A 144 -0.55 14.21 6.24
CA GLY A 144 -1.50 13.53 5.37
C GLY A 144 -0.96 13.35 3.95
N CYS A 145 -0.56 14.44 3.32
CA CYS A 145 -0.28 14.48 1.88
C CYS A 145 1.17 14.17 1.50
N PHE A 146 2.12 14.27 2.43
CA PHE A 146 3.56 14.05 2.17
C PHE A 146 4.20 13.13 3.20
N PRO A 147 3.74 11.86 3.29
CA PRO A 147 4.32 10.89 4.20
C PRO A 147 5.77 10.56 3.84
N ALA A 148 6.46 9.81 4.71
CA ALA A 148 7.79 9.28 4.42
C ALA A 148 7.79 8.48 3.10
N GLY A 149 8.83 8.63 2.29
CA GLY A 149 8.95 7.99 0.98
C GLY A 149 8.13 8.67 -0.14
N ALA A 150 7.29 9.67 0.14
CA ALA A 150 6.61 10.43 -0.90
C ALA A 150 7.52 11.48 -1.52
N PHE A 151 7.44 11.66 -2.84
CA PHE A 151 8.06 12.80 -3.50
C PHE A 151 7.32 14.09 -3.15
N ARG A 152 8.05 15.17 -2.86
CA ARG A 152 7.47 16.51 -2.65
C ARG A 152 7.30 17.27 -3.96
N VAL A 153 8.25 17.09 -4.87
CA VAL A 153 8.20 17.59 -6.25
C VAL A 153 7.83 16.42 -7.12
N ASP A 154 6.97 16.64 -8.10
CA ASP A 154 6.46 15.61 -9.02
C ASP A 154 5.78 14.43 -8.30
N LYS A 155 5.08 14.73 -7.18
CA LYS A 155 4.29 13.73 -6.47
C LYS A 155 3.22 13.14 -7.38
N TYR A 156 3.15 11.82 -7.46
CA TYR A 156 2.01 11.13 -8.03
C TYR A 156 0.84 11.18 -7.03
N TRP A 157 -0.19 11.94 -7.37
CA TRP A 157 -1.36 12.13 -6.51
C TRP A 157 -2.40 11.03 -6.75
N PRO A 158 -3.00 10.49 -5.68
CA PRO A 158 -4.19 9.65 -5.83
C PRO A 158 -5.31 10.42 -6.54
N SER A 159 -6.00 9.74 -7.45
CA SER A 159 -7.10 10.36 -8.21
C SER A 159 -8.40 10.48 -7.41
N VAL A 160 -8.59 9.63 -6.39
CA VAL A 160 -9.76 9.57 -5.53
C VAL A 160 -9.36 9.31 -4.08
N ASN A 161 -10.20 9.73 -3.14
CA ASN A 161 -10.09 9.36 -1.74
C ASN A 161 -10.45 7.89 -1.53
N ARG A 162 -10.53 7.45 -0.27
CA ARG A 162 -10.87 6.09 0.11
C ARG A 162 -12.20 5.66 -0.49
N VAL A 163 -12.17 4.55 -1.22
CA VAL A 163 -13.36 3.87 -1.73
C VAL A 163 -13.67 2.65 -0.88
N ASP A 164 -14.95 2.32 -0.75
CA ASP A 164 -15.40 1.06 -0.16
C ASP A 164 -15.37 -0.02 -1.24
N ASN A 165 -14.24 -0.72 -1.33
CA ASN A 165 -14.05 -1.78 -2.33
C ASN A 165 -15.06 -2.92 -2.16
N VAL A 166 -15.38 -3.29 -0.92
CA VAL A 166 -16.30 -4.38 -0.62
C VAL A 166 -17.72 -4.03 -1.07
N TRP A 167 -18.14 -2.79 -0.83
CA TRP A 167 -19.44 -2.32 -1.33
C TRP A 167 -19.44 -2.27 -2.87
N GLY A 168 -18.41 -1.74 -3.48
CA GLY A 168 -18.27 -1.64 -4.94
C GLY A 168 -18.33 -3.00 -5.62
N ASP A 169 -17.62 -3.99 -5.11
CA ASP A 169 -17.61 -5.35 -5.65
C ASP A 169 -18.98 -6.04 -5.58
N ARG A 170 -19.79 -5.69 -4.56
CA ARG A 170 -21.14 -6.23 -4.37
C ARG A 170 -22.23 -5.45 -5.11
N ASN A 171 -21.94 -4.24 -5.57
CA ASN A 171 -22.89 -3.32 -6.18
C ASN A 171 -22.36 -2.85 -7.54
N LEU A 172 -22.05 -3.79 -8.42
CA LEU A 172 -21.57 -3.50 -9.77
C LEU A 172 -22.66 -2.74 -10.55
N THR A 173 -22.26 -1.64 -11.19
CA THR A 173 -23.11 -0.88 -12.11
C THR A 173 -22.61 -1.11 -13.53
N CYS A 174 -23.44 -1.75 -14.37
CA CYS A 174 -23.17 -1.86 -15.79
C CYS A 174 -23.71 -0.62 -16.51
N THR A 175 -22.82 0.12 -17.19
CA THR A 175 -23.19 1.26 -18.03
C THR A 175 -23.37 0.87 -19.51
N CYS A 176 -23.19 -0.40 -19.85
CA CYS A 176 -23.42 -0.89 -21.20
C CYS A 176 -24.91 -0.82 -21.52
N PRO A 177 -25.31 -0.36 -22.72
CA PRO A 177 -26.68 -0.46 -23.16
C PRO A 177 -27.16 -1.91 -23.16
N PRO A 178 -28.43 -2.17 -22.88
CA PRO A 178 -29.01 -3.51 -23.00
C PRO A 178 -28.76 -4.10 -24.39
N MET A 179 -28.60 -5.41 -24.48
CA MET A 179 -28.32 -6.10 -25.76
C MET A 179 -29.42 -5.84 -26.81
N ASP A 180 -30.64 -5.61 -26.38
CA ASP A 180 -31.78 -5.30 -27.25
C ASP A 180 -31.57 -3.99 -28.06
N THR A 181 -30.76 -3.05 -27.51
CA THR A 181 -30.43 -1.80 -28.22
C THR A 181 -29.63 -2.05 -29.50
N TYR A 182 -28.95 -3.19 -29.60
CA TYR A 182 -28.14 -3.56 -30.76
C TYR A 182 -28.89 -4.43 -31.78
N SER A 183 -30.07 -4.96 -31.42
CA SER A 183 -30.88 -5.78 -32.32
C SER A 183 -31.67 -4.96 -33.33
N GLU A 184 -31.95 -3.67 -33.04
CA GLU A 184 -32.68 -2.77 -33.94
C GLU A 184 -31.82 -2.11 -35.03
N ALA A 185 -30.48 -2.25 -34.96
CA ALA A 185 -29.56 -1.66 -35.93
C ALA A 185 -29.14 -2.60 -37.08
N ALA A 186 -29.79 -3.75 -37.22
CA ALA A 186 -29.45 -4.79 -38.22
C ALA A 186 -30.51 -4.93 -39.33
N GLU A 187 -31.39 -3.92 -39.55
CA GLU A 187 -32.27 -3.84 -40.72
C GLU A 187 -31.79 -2.88 -41.78
#